data_d5eabc4a2b121f922dfc4579506b8fef
#
_entry.id   d5eabc4a2b121f922dfc4579506b8fef
#
_cell.length_a   1.000
_cell.length_b   1.000
_cell.length_c   1.000
_cell.angle_alpha   90.00
_cell.angle_beta   90.00
_cell.angle_gamma   90.00
#
_symmetry.space_group_name_H-M   'P 1'
#
loop_
_entity.id
_entity.type
_entity.pdbx_description
1 polymer ?
#
loop_
_entity_poly.entity_id
_entity_poly.type
_entity_poly.pdbx_seq_one_letter_code
_entity_poly.pdbx_strand_id
1 'polypeptide(L)'
;MRMLAMATAVAVCTLAMSNQASAAAPAYIAQATLTTPVKAATETEISGVTWRCEGDQCEGKGDRRGSLDSYMKECRKVAEALGELSGYSSRGRTMSKRDIQNCNKLAGKAE
;
A
#
# COMPACT_ATOMS: atom_id res chain seq x y z
N MET A 1 -33.37 -48.67 -40.45
CA MET A 1 -33.69 -47.56 -39.57
C MET A 1 -32.48 -47.21 -38.75
N ARG A 2 -31.94 -46.05 -39.00
CA ARG A 2 -30.79 -45.57 -38.28
C ARG A 2 -31.26 -44.57 -37.21
N MET A 3 -31.06 -44.91 -35.97
CA MET A 3 -31.20 -43.90 -34.93
C MET A 3 -29.96 -43.08 -34.84
N LEU A 4 -30.09 -41.84 -35.18
CA LEU A 4 -29.05 -40.83 -34.90
C LEU A 4 -29.19 -40.43 -33.46
N ALA A 5 -28.31 -40.95 -32.64
CA ALA A 5 -28.13 -40.43 -31.29
C ALA A 5 -27.39 -39.09 -31.39
N MET A 6 -28.13 -38.01 -31.29
CA MET A 6 -27.51 -36.72 -31.08
C MET A 6 -27.05 -36.63 -29.64
N ALA A 7 -25.78 -36.79 -29.48
CA ALA A 7 -25.13 -36.44 -28.21
C ALA A 7 -25.03 -34.90 -28.15
N THR A 8 -25.95 -34.30 -27.47
CA THR A 8 -25.80 -32.88 -27.10
C THR A 8 -24.76 -32.79 -25.99
N ALA A 9 -23.58 -32.43 -26.38
CA ALA A 9 -22.56 -32.04 -25.42
C ALA A 9 -23.00 -30.72 -24.77
N VAL A 10 -23.54 -30.79 -23.58
CA VAL A 10 -23.77 -29.62 -22.78
C VAL A 10 -22.39 -29.17 -22.24
N ALA A 11 -21.83 -28.21 -22.90
CA ALA A 11 -20.65 -27.53 -22.37
C ALA A 11 -21.11 -26.75 -21.14
N VAL A 12 -20.91 -27.34 -19.97
CA VAL A 12 -21.07 -26.61 -18.73
C VAL A 12 -19.88 -25.64 -18.62
N CYS A 13 -20.11 -24.42 -19.05
CA CYS A 13 -19.19 -23.35 -18.70
C CYS A 13 -19.30 -23.12 -17.21
N THR A 14 -18.48 -23.81 -16.46
CA THR A 14 -18.22 -23.42 -15.10
C THR A 14 -17.49 -22.10 -15.13
N LEU A 15 -18.22 -21.03 -15.05
CA LEU A 15 -17.66 -19.75 -14.69
C LEU A 15 -17.05 -19.92 -13.31
N ALA A 16 -15.76 -20.16 -13.29
CA ALA A 16 -15.01 -20.02 -12.06
C ALA A 16 -15.11 -18.55 -11.69
N MET A 17 -16.12 -18.20 -10.94
CA MET A 17 -16.11 -16.93 -10.26
C MET A 17 -14.92 -16.98 -9.32
N SER A 18 -13.84 -16.31 -9.73
CA SER A 18 -12.81 -15.98 -8.78
C SER A 18 -13.51 -15.18 -7.70
N ASN A 19 -13.81 -15.83 -6.60
CA ASN A 19 -14.12 -15.15 -5.38
C ASN A 19 -12.87 -14.37 -5.02
N GLN A 20 -12.75 -13.20 -5.58
CA GLN A 20 -12.03 -12.18 -4.89
C GLN A 20 -12.84 -11.94 -3.64
N ALA A 21 -12.48 -12.67 -2.60
CA ALA A 21 -12.93 -12.28 -1.29
C ALA A 21 -12.61 -10.80 -1.23
N SER A 22 -13.63 -9.97 -1.29
CA SER A 22 -13.47 -8.55 -1.10
C SER A 22 -13.03 -8.36 0.34
N ALA A 23 -11.72 -8.50 0.56
CA ALA A 23 -11.13 -7.91 1.72
C ALA A 23 -11.61 -6.47 1.69
N ALA A 24 -12.34 -6.05 2.72
CA ALA A 24 -12.76 -4.68 2.85
C ALA A 24 -11.56 -3.79 2.54
N ALA A 25 -11.73 -2.83 1.64
CA ALA A 25 -10.67 -1.91 1.30
C ALA A 25 -10.08 -1.35 2.60
N PRO A 26 -8.75 -1.31 2.76
CA PRO A 26 -8.16 -0.79 3.97
C PRO A 26 -8.65 0.64 4.21
N ALA A 27 -8.98 0.98 5.47
CA ALA A 27 -9.47 2.30 5.84
C ALA A 27 -8.40 3.38 5.70
N TYR A 28 -7.14 2.98 5.65
CA TYR A 28 -5.99 3.86 5.50
C TYR A 28 -5.06 3.32 4.42
N ILE A 29 -4.71 4.17 3.47
CA ILE A 29 -3.69 3.88 2.46
C ILE A 29 -2.77 5.08 2.37
N ALA A 30 -1.46 4.80 2.40
CA ALA A 30 -0.43 5.79 2.20
C ALA A 30 0.65 5.26 1.28
N GLN A 31 1.37 6.16 0.63
CA GLN A 31 2.48 5.83 -0.26
C GLN A 31 3.67 6.71 0.06
N ALA A 32 4.85 6.13 0.02
CA ALA A 32 6.10 6.84 0.21
C ALA A 32 7.09 6.41 -0.85
N THR A 33 7.92 7.34 -1.28
CA THR A 33 9.04 7.08 -2.19
C THR A 33 10.33 7.37 -1.44
N LEU A 34 11.24 6.40 -1.42
CA LEU A 34 12.53 6.53 -0.76
C LEU A 34 13.56 7.19 -1.68
N THR A 35 14.44 8.01 -1.13
CA THR A 35 15.60 8.53 -1.88
C THR A 35 16.61 7.43 -2.14
N THR A 36 16.75 6.48 -1.22
CA THR A 36 17.64 5.32 -1.36
C THR A 36 16.79 4.04 -1.40
N PRO A 37 16.78 3.32 -2.52
CA PRO A 37 16.01 2.08 -2.62
C PRO A 37 16.46 1.03 -1.60
N VAL A 38 15.52 0.23 -1.11
CA VAL A 38 15.85 -0.94 -0.28
C VAL A 38 16.43 -2.05 -1.15
N LYS A 39 17.38 -2.81 -0.61
CA LYS A 39 18.03 -3.90 -1.35
C LYS A 39 17.16 -5.14 -1.49
N ALA A 40 16.25 -5.34 -0.56
CA ALA A 40 15.30 -6.45 -0.56
C ALA A 40 13.95 -5.94 -0.06
N ALA A 41 12.87 -6.58 -0.49
CA ALA A 41 11.54 -6.25 0.00
C ALA A 41 11.48 -6.31 1.52
N THR A 42 10.95 -5.27 2.14
CA THR A 42 10.82 -5.14 3.59
C THR A 42 9.38 -4.92 3.99
N GLU A 43 9.06 -5.31 5.20
CA GLU A 43 7.76 -5.05 5.81
C GLU A 43 7.98 -4.52 7.22
N THR A 44 7.34 -3.41 7.54
CA THR A 44 7.52 -2.70 8.81
C THR A 44 6.17 -2.18 9.29
N GLU A 45 5.88 -2.36 10.56
CA GLU A 45 4.69 -1.80 11.16
C GLU A 45 5.01 -0.46 11.83
N ILE A 46 4.21 0.57 11.49
CA ILE A 46 4.37 1.92 12.03
C ILE A 46 2.99 2.40 12.48
N SER A 47 2.81 2.58 13.78
CA SER A 47 1.57 3.11 14.37
C SER A 47 0.29 2.39 13.87
N GLY A 48 0.32 1.06 13.80
CA GLY A 48 -0.81 0.25 13.36
C GLY A 48 -0.99 0.16 11.85
N VAL A 49 -0.06 0.71 11.09
CA VAL A 49 -0.05 0.64 9.63
C VAL A 49 1.08 -0.28 9.19
N THR A 50 0.77 -1.25 8.34
CA THR A 50 1.77 -2.16 7.78
C THR A 50 2.35 -1.53 6.51
N TRP A 51 3.63 -1.22 6.53
CA TRP A 51 4.37 -0.66 5.41
C TRP A 51 5.19 -1.72 4.70
N ARG A 52 5.03 -1.78 3.39
CA ARG A 52 5.78 -2.69 2.53
C ARG A 52 6.56 -1.90 1.50
N CYS A 53 7.87 -2.13 1.45
CA CYS A 53 8.76 -1.47 0.51
C CYS A 53 9.37 -2.45 -0.47
N GLU A 54 9.39 -2.07 -1.74
CA GLU A 54 10.12 -2.75 -2.81
C GLU A 54 10.84 -1.68 -3.64
N GLY A 55 12.16 -1.80 -3.76
CA GLY A 55 12.94 -0.75 -4.39
C GLY A 55 12.78 0.55 -3.64
N ASP A 56 12.39 1.61 -4.33
CA ASP A 56 12.14 2.93 -3.73
C ASP A 56 10.67 3.19 -3.40
N GLN A 57 9.76 2.23 -3.70
CA GLN A 57 8.34 2.40 -3.48
C GLN A 57 7.89 1.69 -2.20
N CYS A 58 7.17 2.43 -1.36
CA CYS A 58 6.58 1.91 -0.14
C CYS A 58 5.08 2.18 -0.12
N GLU A 59 4.32 1.20 0.34
CA GLU A 59 2.88 1.33 0.53
C GLU A 59 2.50 0.94 1.94
N GLY A 60 1.72 1.78 2.59
CA GLY A 60 1.19 1.54 3.93
C GLY A 60 -0.30 1.28 3.88
N LYS A 61 -0.75 0.22 4.56
CA LYS A 61 -2.15 -0.15 4.69
C LYS A 61 -2.50 -0.40 6.14
N GLY A 62 -3.66 0.10 6.56
CA GLY A 62 -4.15 -0.10 7.91
C GLY A 62 -5.66 -0.25 7.95
N ASP A 63 -6.15 -0.90 9.01
CA ASP A 63 -7.57 -1.12 9.22
C ASP A 63 -8.30 0.12 9.70
N ARG A 64 -7.56 1.05 10.28
CA ARG A 64 -8.08 2.30 10.79
C ARG A 64 -7.41 3.44 10.06
N ARG A 65 -8.09 4.58 10.05
CA ARG A 65 -7.44 5.83 9.73
C ARG A 65 -6.32 6.00 10.73
N GLY A 66 -5.18 5.48 10.44
CA GLY A 66 -3.96 5.55 11.19
C GLY A 66 -3.99 6.31 12.51
N SER A 67 -2.92 6.71 13.00
CA SER A 67 -2.86 7.60 14.14
C SER A 67 -3.62 8.90 13.82
N LEU A 68 -4.27 9.49 14.80
CA LEU A 68 -4.84 10.84 14.72
C LEU A 68 -3.75 11.90 14.58
N ASP A 69 -2.56 11.51 14.16
CA ASP A 69 -1.42 12.39 13.97
C ASP A 69 -1.67 13.37 12.84
N SER A 70 -1.08 14.55 12.96
CA SER A 70 -1.04 15.48 11.85
C SER A 70 -0.31 14.87 10.66
N TYR A 71 -0.57 15.37 9.47
CA TYR A 71 0.04 14.88 8.25
C TYR A 71 1.58 14.94 8.28
N MET A 72 2.13 16.02 8.83
CA MET A 72 3.58 16.18 9.00
C MET A 72 4.15 15.19 10.01
N LYS A 73 3.48 14.97 11.12
CA LYS A 73 3.92 14.02 12.14
C LYS A 73 3.91 12.59 11.62
N GLU A 74 2.88 12.24 10.84
CA GLU A 74 2.78 10.95 10.17
C GLU A 74 3.95 10.74 9.22
N CYS A 75 4.23 11.70 8.35
CA CYS A 75 5.37 11.66 7.43
C CYS A 75 6.70 11.49 8.18
N ARG A 76 6.89 12.23 9.25
CA ARG A 76 8.10 12.14 10.07
C ARG A 76 8.31 10.74 10.62
N LYS A 77 7.28 10.12 11.16
CA LYS A 77 7.37 8.75 11.68
C LYS A 77 7.75 7.75 10.59
N VAL A 78 7.19 7.91 9.40
CA VAL A 78 7.53 7.06 8.25
C VAL A 78 8.98 7.26 7.84
N ALA A 79 9.45 8.50 7.75
CA ALA A 79 10.84 8.81 7.42
C ALA A 79 11.82 8.28 8.47
N GLU A 80 11.48 8.34 9.75
CA GLU A 80 12.30 7.78 10.82
C GLU A 80 12.46 6.26 10.69
N ALA A 81 11.40 5.57 10.30
CA ALA A 81 11.40 4.12 10.22
C ALA A 81 11.93 3.57 8.91
N LEU A 82 11.62 4.22 7.78
CA LEU A 82 11.93 3.73 6.45
C LEU A 82 13.15 4.39 5.81
N GLY A 83 13.49 5.59 6.24
CA GLY A 83 14.59 6.39 5.68
C GLY A 83 14.10 7.66 5.00
N GLU A 84 15.03 8.43 4.45
CA GLU A 84 14.73 9.69 3.79
C GLU A 84 13.74 9.50 2.65
N LEU A 85 12.73 10.37 2.59
CA LEU A 85 11.67 10.33 1.59
C LEU A 85 11.89 11.37 0.50
N SER A 86 11.60 10.99 -0.74
CA SER A 86 11.48 11.91 -1.88
C SER A 86 10.02 12.19 -2.24
N GLY A 87 9.08 11.41 -1.71
CA GLY A 87 7.67 11.57 -1.92
C GLY A 87 6.85 10.96 -0.79
N TYR A 88 5.71 11.53 -0.51
CA TYR A 88 4.76 11.04 0.48
C TYR A 88 3.34 11.44 0.11
N SER A 89 2.43 10.50 0.15
CA SER A 89 1.02 10.79 -0.01
C SER A 89 0.19 9.92 0.94
N SER A 90 -0.85 10.49 1.48
CA SER A 90 -1.71 9.83 2.44
C SER A 90 -3.09 10.50 2.42
N ARG A 91 -4.13 9.72 2.60
CA ARG A 91 -5.51 10.22 2.65
C ARG A 91 -5.91 11.05 1.42
N GLY A 92 -5.42 10.64 0.24
CA GLY A 92 -5.70 11.36 -1.01
C GLY A 92 -4.95 12.68 -1.18
N ARG A 93 -3.97 12.98 -0.33
CA ARG A 93 -3.16 14.20 -0.37
C ARG A 93 -1.72 13.87 -0.68
N THR A 94 -1.15 14.59 -1.62
CA THR A 94 0.27 14.48 -1.97
C THR A 94 1.05 15.62 -1.33
N MET A 95 2.08 15.29 -0.61
CA MET A 95 2.92 16.26 0.07
C MET A 95 3.80 17.03 -0.92
N SER A 96 3.92 18.33 -0.74
CA SER A 96 4.80 19.18 -1.55
C SER A 96 6.28 18.86 -1.28
N LYS A 97 7.15 19.21 -2.21
CA LYS A 97 8.60 19.03 -2.04
C LYS A 97 9.11 19.74 -0.79
N ARG A 98 8.61 20.93 -0.52
CA ARG A 98 8.99 21.71 0.65
C ARG A 98 8.63 20.98 1.94
N ASP A 99 7.43 20.43 2.00
CA ASP A 99 6.97 19.69 3.17
C ASP A 99 7.73 18.38 3.33
N ILE A 100 8.07 17.71 2.23
CA ILE A 100 8.93 16.52 2.26
C ILE A 100 10.29 16.85 2.86
N GLN A 101 10.91 17.96 2.47
CA GLN A 101 12.18 18.39 3.03
C GLN A 101 12.06 18.65 4.54
N ASN A 102 10.99 19.31 4.97
CA ASN A 102 10.72 19.55 6.39
C ASN A 102 10.48 18.24 7.14
N CYS A 103 9.76 17.32 6.55
CA CYS A 103 9.50 15.99 7.10
C CYS A 103 10.81 15.24 7.37
N ASN A 104 11.69 15.17 6.38
CA ASN A 104 13.00 14.53 6.52
C ASN A 104 13.87 15.20 7.57
N LYS A 105 13.85 16.52 7.59
CA LYS A 105 14.63 17.31 8.56
C LYS A 105 14.17 17.05 9.98
N LEU A 106 12.88 17.01 10.21
CA LEU A 106 12.30 16.71 11.52
C LEU A 106 12.58 15.26 11.94
N ALA A 107 12.54 14.33 10.99
CA ALA A 107 12.89 12.93 11.24
C ALA A 107 14.34 12.78 11.71
N GLY A 108 15.28 13.50 11.07
CA GLY A 108 16.69 13.48 11.45
C GLY A 108 16.98 14.11 12.80
N LYS A 109 16.08 14.93 13.33
CA LYS A 109 16.22 15.58 14.64
C LYS A 109 15.58 14.81 15.79
N ALA A 110 14.88 13.75 15.52
CA ALA A 110 14.12 12.98 16.52
C ALA A 110 14.97 11.97 17.31
N GLU A 111 16.26 12.08 17.22
CA GLU A 111 17.18 11.31 18.07
C GLU A 111 17.34 11.94 19.46
#